data_0445468024e79816601b6a3c1ff03f09
#
_entry.id   0445468024e79816601b6a3c1ff03f09
#
_cell.length_a   1.000
_cell.length_b   1.000
_cell.length_c   1.000
_cell.angle_alpha   90.00
_cell.angle_beta   90.00
_cell.angle_gamma   90.00
#
_symmetry.space_group_name_H-M   'P 1'
#
loop_
_entity.id
_entity.type
_entity.pdbx_description
1 polymer ?
#
loop_
_entity_poly.entity_id
_entity_poly.type
_entity_poly.pdbx_seq_one_letter_code
_entity_poly.pdbx_strand_id
1 'polypeptide(L)'
;MTLSWRRLLATVTVAAAMAVAPAATAAATAAGASSAAPAPTSGWNDFSCRPSAQHPRPVVLVHGTFANGTDNWLVLAPYLVARGYCVFSFDYGMLPGETLIGGLGPIADSAQQLSDFTDRVLAATHAAKVDIVGHSQGGMMPRYYLKFLGGAAKVNALVALAPDNHGTTLDGLTAILPYFPGAAAFLRADLPGLADQLAGSDFQQQLNAGGDTVPGVHYTVISTIYDEVVTPYTTQALSGPGVHNVVLQNLCPVDTSEHVAIGLTDRIAFHEAANALDPSHATPTTCLSAFS
;
A
#
# COMPACT_ATOMS: atom_id res chain seq x y z
N MET A 1 51.45 36.38 11.08
CA MET A 1 52.15 36.35 9.79
C MET A 1 51.14 36.40 8.70
N THR A 2 51.06 37.57 8.05
CA THR A 2 50.17 37.96 6.96
C THR A 2 50.80 37.61 5.63
N LEU A 3 50.06 37.04 4.69
CA LEU A 3 50.37 37.22 3.27
C LEU A 3 49.05 37.25 2.45
N SER A 4 48.85 38.43 1.90
CA SER A 4 47.85 38.76 0.88
C SER A 4 48.39 38.42 -0.51
N TRP A 5 47.53 37.95 -1.42
CA TRP A 5 47.82 38.02 -2.86
C TRP A 5 46.65 38.62 -3.60
N ARG A 6 46.95 39.71 -4.26
CA ARG A 6 46.07 40.56 -5.08
C ARG A 6 46.11 40.13 -6.54
N ARG A 7 44.94 40.19 -7.18
CA ARG A 7 44.61 40.66 -8.56
C ARG A 7 45.34 40.06 -9.75
N LEU A 8 44.54 39.59 -10.72
CA LEU A 8 44.70 39.96 -12.15
C LEU A 8 43.37 39.88 -12.86
N LEU A 9 42.86 41.04 -13.31
CA LEU A 9 41.75 41.23 -14.23
C LEU A 9 42.29 41.10 -15.67
N ALA A 10 41.64 40.32 -16.52
CA ALA A 10 41.84 40.37 -17.96
C ALA A 10 40.47 40.62 -18.61
N THR A 11 40.28 41.81 -19.13
CA THR A 11 39.14 42.21 -19.95
C THR A 11 39.37 41.78 -21.38
N VAL A 12 38.44 41.01 -21.94
CA VAL A 12 38.33 40.75 -23.40
C VAL A 12 37.07 41.42 -23.93
N THR A 13 37.30 42.48 -24.73
CA THR A 13 36.24 43.13 -25.51
C THR A 13 36.05 42.42 -26.85
N VAL A 14 34.87 41.91 -27.13
CA VAL A 14 34.49 41.41 -28.46
C VAL A 14 33.45 42.35 -29.04
N ALA A 15 33.80 42.94 -30.18
CA ALA A 15 32.91 43.81 -30.96
C ALA A 15 31.85 42.96 -31.71
N ALA A 16 30.57 43.29 -31.54
CA ALA A 16 29.48 42.69 -32.27
C ALA A 16 29.13 43.53 -33.53
N ALA A 17 29.26 42.94 -34.68
CA ALA A 17 28.77 43.47 -35.94
C ALA A 17 27.26 43.20 -36.10
N MET A 18 26.43 44.24 -36.21
CA MET A 18 24.99 44.12 -36.48
C MET A 18 24.76 43.92 -37.98
N ALA A 19 24.23 42.77 -38.36
CA ALA A 19 23.66 42.53 -39.67
C ALA A 19 22.12 42.72 -39.59
N VAL A 20 21.60 43.72 -40.28
CA VAL A 20 20.14 43.98 -40.42
C VAL A 20 19.60 43.12 -41.56
N ALA A 21 18.73 42.16 -41.25
CA ALA A 21 17.99 41.41 -42.25
C ALA A 21 16.53 41.89 -42.27
N PRO A 22 15.86 41.92 -43.45
CA PRO A 22 14.48 42.45 -43.59
C PRO A 22 13.46 41.46 -42.97
N ALA A 23 12.50 42.03 -42.27
CA ALA A 23 11.39 41.32 -41.66
C ALA A 23 10.42 40.79 -42.75
N ALA A 24 10.34 39.50 -42.91
CA ALA A 24 9.25 38.84 -43.62
C ALA A 24 8.07 38.66 -42.63
N THR A 25 6.95 39.34 -42.88
CA THR A 25 5.70 39.12 -42.14
C THR A 25 5.11 37.76 -42.52
N ALA A 26 5.35 36.75 -41.73
CA ALA A 26 4.61 35.47 -41.80
C ALA A 26 3.30 35.64 -41.02
N ALA A 27 2.16 35.55 -41.75
CA ALA A 27 0.84 35.43 -41.12
C ALA A 27 0.79 34.12 -40.33
N ALA A 28 0.81 34.22 -39.01
CA ALA A 28 0.59 33.06 -38.12
C ALA A 28 -0.90 32.68 -38.17
N THR A 29 -1.22 31.62 -38.90
CA THR A 29 -2.48 30.90 -38.71
C THR A 29 -2.48 30.36 -37.29
N ALA A 30 -3.37 30.86 -36.43
CA ALA A 30 -3.63 30.31 -35.11
C ALA A 30 -4.19 28.88 -35.27
N ALA A 31 -3.30 27.89 -35.26
CA ALA A 31 -3.68 26.52 -35.05
C ALA A 31 -4.20 26.43 -33.59
N GLY A 32 -5.50 26.13 -33.47
CA GLY A 32 -6.12 25.91 -32.16
C GLY A 32 -5.30 24.91 -31.38
N ALA A 33 -4.72 25.34 -30.28
CA ALA A 33 -4.08 24.44 -29.34
C ALA A 33 -5.16 23.53 -28.75
N SER A 34 -5.30 22.35 -29.32
CA SER A 34 -6.00 21.25 -28.66
C SER A 34 -5.24 21.02 -27.34
N SER A 35 -5.85 21.37 -26.21
CA SER A 35 -5.30 21.04 -24.91
C SER A 35 -5.32 19.52 -24.79
N ALA A 36 -4.21 18.87 -25.15
CA ALA A 36 -4.04 17.45 -24.87
C ALA A 36 -4.24 17.24 -23.38
N ALA A 37 -5.04 16.22 -23.03
CA ALA A 37 -5.16 15.81 -21.65
C ALA A 37 -3.75 15.58 -21.06
N PRO A 38 -3.49 15.96 -19.80
CA PRO A 38 -2.19 15.75 -19.20
C PRO A 38 -1.81 14.28 -19.29
N ALA A 39 -0.55 14.02 -19.62
CA ALA A 39 -0.03 12.67 -19.74
C ALA A 39 -0.18 11.94 -18.39
N PRO A 40 -0.50 10.63 -18.40
CA PRO A 40 -0.50 9.82 -17.18
C PRO A 40 0.85 9.90 -16.47
N THR A 41 0.82 9.95 -15.15
CA THR A 41 2.02 10.00 -14.31
C THR A 41 1.95 8.85 -13.30
N SER A 42 3.09 8.49 -12.72
CA SER A 42 3.20 7.57 -11.59
C SER A 42 3.94 8.26 -10.46
N GLY A 43 3.68 7.86 -9.22
CA GLY A 43 4.35 8.45 -8.05
C GLY A 43 3.87 7.82 -6.75
N TRP A 44 4.65 8.02 -5.68
CA TRP A 44 4.29 7.62 -4.33
C TRP A 44 3.93 8.86 -3.50
N ASN A 45 2.70 8.87 -2.95
CA ASN A 45 2.10 10.01 -2.23
C ASN A 45 2.11 11.33 -3.01
N ASP A 46 2.15 11.21 -4.35
CA ASP A 46 1.98 12.35 -5.25
C ASP A 46 0.50 12.50 -5.61
N PHE A 47 -0.20 13.40 -4.93
CA PHE A 47 -1.62 13.69 -5.17
C PHE A 47 -1.88 14.42 -6.50
N SER A 48 -0.84 14.80 -7.24
CA SER A 48 -0.96 15.24 -8.62
C SER A 48 -0.91 14.10 -9.64
N CYS A 49 -0.61 12.87 -9.19
CA CYS A 49 -0.54 11.68 -10.03
C CYS A 49 -1.85 11.44 -10.79
N ARG A 50 -1.73 11.05 -12.05
CA ARG A 50 -2.89 10.74 -12.92
C ARG A 50 -2.80 9.30 -13.38
N PRO A 51 -3.72 8.43 -12.92
CA PRO A 51 -3.79 7.05 -13.36
C PRO A 51 -3.85 6.92 -14.88
N SER A 52 -3.12 5.94 -15.44
CA SER A 52 -3.11 5.66 -16.86
C SER A 52 -4.31 4.79 -17.26
N ALA A 53 -4.56 4.66 -18.57
CA ALA A 53 -5.56 3.72 -19.07
C ALA A 53 -5.19 2.25 -18.77
N GLN A 54 -3.90 1.95 -18.67
CA GLN A 54 -3.40 0.63 -18.29
C GLN A 54 -3.59 0.35 -16.80
N HIS A 55 -3.35 1.36 -15.95
CA HIS A 55 -3.53 1.28 -14.49
C HIS A 55 -4.53 2.35 -14.04
N PRO A 56 -5.84 2.15 -14.31
CA PRO A 56 -6.86 3.18 -14.10
C PRO A 56 -7.22 3.37 -12.62
N ARG A 57 -6.72 2.53 -11.74
CA ARG A 57 -6.97 2.57 -10.31
C ARG A 57 -5.68 2.87 -9.55
N PRO A 58 -5.67 3.91 -8.69
CA PRO A 58 -4.56 4.12 -7.77
C PRO A 58 -4.52 3.00 -6.73
N VAL A 59 -3.32 2.70 -6.24
CA VAL A 59 -3.08 1.70 -5.20
C VAL A 59 -2.93 2.38 -3.86
N VAL A 60 -3.74 1.97 -2.87
CA VAL A 60 -3.63 2.39 -1.47
C VAL A 60 -2.92 1.30 -0.69
N LEU A 61 -1.80 1.63 -0.07
CA LEU A 61 -0.99 0.74 0.75
C LEU A 61 -1.34 0.92 2.22
N VAL A 62 -1.66 -0.18 2.91
CA VAL A 62 -2.14 -0.20 4.29
C VAL A 62 -1.18 -1.03 5.14
N HIS A 63 -0.41 -0.37 6.02
CA HIS A 63 0.68 -0.99 6.79
C HIS A 63 0.19 -1.96 7.87
N GLY A 64 1.11 -2.75 8.42
CA GLY A 64 0.85 -3.66 9.54
C GLY A 64 0.91 -2.98 10.92
N THR A 65 0.61 -3.74 11.97
CA THR A 65 0.79 -3.33 13.37
C THR A 65 2.27 -3.00 13.64
N PHE A 66 2.52 -1.98 14.42
CA PHE A 66 3.85 -1.44 14.76
C PHE A 66 4.62 -0.82 13.59
N ALA A 67 4.05 -0.75 12.39
CA ALA A 67 4.65 -0.09 11.23
C ALA A 67 4.02 1.30 10.99
N ASN A 68 4.39 1.94 9.90
CA ASN A 68 3.80 3.19 9.42
C ASN A 68 3.69 3.19 7.89
N GLY A 69 3.06 4.21 7.35
CA GLY A 69 2.80 4.34 5.91
C GLY A 69 4.04 4.58 5.05
N THR A 70 5.21 4.72 5.65
CA THR A 70 6.49 4.84 4.94
C THR A 70 7.32 3.57 5.08
N ASP A 71 7.62 3.15 6.30
CA ASP A 71 8.60 2.10 6.57
C ASP A 71 8.16 0.73 6.05
N ASN A 72 6.87 0.43 6.11
CA ASN A 72 6.33 -0.83 5.57
C ASN A 72 6.50 -0.93 4.04
N TRP A 73 6.64 0.20 3.34
CA TRP A 73 6.47 0.25 1.90
C TRP A 73 7.71 0.71 1.11
N LEU A 74 8.87 0.80 1.77
CA LEU A 74 10.12 1.27 1.16
C LEU A 74 10.55 0.49 -0.09
N VAL A 75 10.10 -0.76 -0.24
CA VAL A 75 10.41 -1.59 -1.41
C VAL A 75 9.21 -1.72 -2.34
N LEU A 76 8.01 -2.03 -1.81
CA LEU A 76 6.83 -2.26 -2.64
C LEU A 76 6.32 -0.98 -3.32
N ALA A 77 6.32 0.18 -2.63
CA ALA A 77 5.82 1.39 -3.23
C ALA A 77 6.66 1.82 -4.47
N PRO A 78 8.00 1.91 -4.41
CA PRO A 78 8.81 2.16 -5.61
C PRO A 78 8.66 1.08 -6.68
N TYR A 79 8.49 -0.18 -6.29
CA TYR A 79 8.26 -1.30 -7.22
C TYR A 79 6.98 -1.11 -8.06
N LEU A 80 5.90 -0.67 -7.44
CA LEU A 80 4.64 -0.37 -8.13
C LEU A 80 4.72 0.94 -8.94
N VAL A 81 5.38 1.98 -8.40
CA VAL A 81 5.61 3.26 -9.11
C VAL A 81 6.39 3.01 -10.40
N ALA A 82 7.44 2.18 -10.37
CA ALA A 82 8.23 1.84 -11.55
C ALA A 82 7.39 1.10 -12.62
N ARG A 83 6.27 0.48 -12.22
CA ARG A 83 5.29 -0.15 -13.11
C ARG A 83 4.18 0.79 -13.59
N GLY A 84 4.25 2.06 -13.24
CA GLY A 84 3.32 3.09 -13.72
C GLY A 84 2.08 3.31 -12.86
N TYR A 85 2.04 2.77 -11.64
CA TYR A 85 0.93 3.01 -10.71
C TYR A 85 1.05 4.36 -10.00
N CYS A 86 -0.09 4.98 -9.72
CA CYS A 86 -0.24 5.99 -8.67
C CYS A 86 -0.38 5.26 -7.33
N VAL A 87 0.58 5.45 -6.44
CA VAL A 87 0.66 4.72 -5.16
C VAL A 87 0.51 5.69 -4.00
N PHE A 88 -0.32 5.33 -3.04
CA PHE A 88 -0.59 6.15 -1.85
C PHE A 88 -0.49 5.31 -0.60
N SER A 89 0.07 5.87 0.45
CA SER A 89 0.14 5.26 1.77
C SER A 89 -0.10 6.30 2.85
N PHE A 90 -0.51 5.87 4.03
CA PHE A 90 -0.84 6.75 5.16
C PHE A 90 -0.58 6.06 6.48
N ASP A 91 -0.49 6.86 7.52
CA ASP A 91 -0.40 6.38 8.90
C ASP A 91 -1.80 6.28 9.50
N TYR A 92 -2.06 5.21 10.24
CA TYR A 92 -3.33 4.97 10.92
C TYR A 92 -3.13 4.31 12.27
N GLY A 93 -4.13 4.39 13.13
CA GLY A 93 -4.14 3.72 14.42
C GLY A 93 -3.01 4.16 15.35
N MET A 94 -2.57 5.42 15.23
CA MET A 94 -1.59 6.02 16.15
C MET A 94 -2.23 6.23 17.53
N LEU A 95 -1.54 5.86 18.59
CA LEU A 95 -1.95 6.20 19.95
C LEU A 95 -1.62 7.68 20.26
N PRO A 96 -2.29 8.29 21.26
CA PRO A 96 -2.01 9.66 21.65
C PRO A 96 -0.53 9.89 21.98
N GLY A 97 0.12 10.81 21.25
CA GLY A 97 1.54 11.12 21.39
C GLY A 97 2.50 10.23 20.61
N GLU A 98 2.01 9.14 19.99
CA GLU A 98 2.81 8.30 19.11
C GLU A 98 2.89 8.93 17.70
N THR A 99 4.06 8.90 17.07
CA THR A 99 4.29 9.49 15.75
C THR A 99 5.07 8.58 14.80
N LEU A 100 5.52 7.42 15.27
CA LEU A 100 6.39 6.53 14.51
C LEU A 100 5.76 5.16 14.24
N ILE A 101 4.96 4.65 15.16
CA ILE A 101 4.36 3.33 15.07
C ILE A 101 2.85 3.40 15.13
N GLY A 102 2.22 2.81 14.12
CA GLY A 102 0.77 2.80 13.97
C GLY A 102 0.16 1.39 14.13
N GLY A 103 -1.12 1.30 13.80
CA GLY A 103 -1.87 0.05 13.92
C GLY A 103 -2.14 -0.38 15.36
N LEU A 104 -2.05 0.53 16.32
CA LEU A 104 -2.22 0.27 17.77
C LEU A 104 -3.60 0.66 18.28
N GLY A 105 -4.24 1.64 17.64
CA GLY A 105 -5.60 2.08 17.95
C GLY A 105 -6.68 1.06 17.54
N PRO A 106 -7.96 1.25 17.95
CA PRO A 106 -9.06 0.37 17.59
C PRO A 106 -9.14 0.18 16.08
N ILE A 107 -9.31 -1.06 15.63
CA ILE A 107 -9.29 -1.36 14.19
C ILE A 107 -10.49 -0.76 13.46
N ALA A 108 -11.65 -0.66 14.10
CA ALA A 108 -12.81 0.00 13.51
C ALA A 108 -12.56 1.50 13.22
N ASP A 109 -11.86 2.21 14.12
CA ASP A 109 -11.47 3.61 13.93
C ASP A 109 -10.40 3.74 12.85
N SER A 110 -9.47 2.79 12.80
CA SER A 110 -8.45 2.68 11.74
C SER A 110 -9.09 2.45 10.35
N ALA A 111 -10.15 1.65 10.29
CA ALA A 111 -10.91 1.46 9.06
C ALA A 111 -11.65 2.74 8.61
N GLN A 112 -12.10 3.59 9.56
CA GLN A 112 -12.64 4.90 9.21
C GLN A 112 -11.57 5.82 8.65
N GLN A 113 -10.34 5.81 9.21
CA GLN A 113 -9.20 6.56 8.67
C GLN A 113 -8.85 6.11 7.25
N LEU A 114 -8.92 4.78 6.95
CA LEU A 114 -8.78 4.25 5.60
C LEU A 114 -9.87 4.76 4.66
N SER A 115 -11.13 4.80 5.13
CA SER A 115 -12.25 5.35 4.34
C SER A 115 -12.00 6.79 3.93
N ASP A 116 -11.62 7.65 4.89
CA ASP A 116 -11.35 9.07 4.67
C ASP A 116 -10.14 9.28 3.75
N PHE A 117 -9.10 8.46 3.93
CA PHE A 117 -7.92 8.48 3.06
C PHE A 117 -8.25 8.06 1.63
N THR A 118 -9.04 7.01 1.46
CA THR A 118 -9.50 6.54 0.14
C THR A 118 -10.30 7.62 -0.58
N ASP A 119 -11.18 8.34 0.11
CA ASP A 119 -11.95 9.45 -0.47
C ASP A 119 -11.04 10.58 -0.94
N ARG A 120 -10.01 10.90 -0.18
CA ARG A 120 -9.00 11.88 -0.57
C ARG A 120 -8.21 11.46 -1.81
N VAL A 121 -7.83 10.19 -1.91
CA VAL A 121 -7.13 9.63 -3.09
C VAL A 121 -8.03 9.68 -4.32
N LEU A 122 -9.28 9.24 -4.21
CA LEU A 122 -10.24 9.28 -5.33
C LEU A 122 -10.51 10.71 -5.81
N ALA A 123 -10.70 11.65 -4.88
CA ALA A 123 -10.90 13.06 -5.21
C ALA A 123 -9.69 13.67 -5.96
N ALA A 124 -8.47 13.33 -5.53
CA ALA A 124 -7.25 13.84 -6.14
C ALA A 124 -6.96 13.23 -7.51
N THR A 125 -7.16 11.92 -7.67
CA THR A 125 -6.81 11.18 -8.89
C THR A 125 -7.93 11.14 -9.93
N HIS A 126 -9.17 11.49 -9.53
CA HIS A 126 -10.39 11.35 -10.32
C HIS A 126 -10.68 9.89 -10.76
N ALA A 127 -10.11 8.92 -10.09
CA ALA A 127 -10.38 7.51 -10.33
C ALA A 127 -11.75 7.12 -9.77
N ALA A 128 -12.41 6.15 -10.42
CA ALA A 128 -13.71 5.64 -9.95
C ALA A 128 -13.58 4.72 -8.73
N LYS A 129 -12.48 3.97 -8.66
CA LYS A 129 -12.17 3.03 -7.58
C LYS A 129 -10.65 3.02 -7.32
N VAL A 130 -10.28 2.53 -6.14
CA VAL A 130 -8.89 2.18 -5.80
C VAL A 130 -8.71 0.66 -5.79
N ASP A 131 -7.45 0.21 -5.83
CA ASP A 131 -7.03 -1.10 -5.37
C ASP A 131 -6.29 -0.94 -4.04
N ILE A 132 -6.43 -1.89 -3.12
CA ILE A 132 -5.77 -1.87 -1.81
C ILE A 132 -4.75 -3.00 -1.75
N VAL A 133 -3.53 -2.70 -1.28
CA VAL A 133 -2.56 -3.70 -0.87
C VAL A 133 -2.26 -3.48 0.61
N GLY A 134 -2.47 -4.51 1.43
CA GLY A 134 -2.25 -4.42 2.86
C GLY A 134 -1.38 -5.53 3.41
N HIS A 135 -0.63 -5.24 4.46
CA HIS A 135 0.22 -6.18 5.16
C HIS A 135 -0.31 -6.43 6.58
N SER A 136 -0.38 -7.70 7.01
CA SER A 136 -0.77 -8.06 8.37
C SER A 136 -2.15 -7.46 8.72
N GLN A 137 -2.29 -6.72 9.82
CA GLN A 137 -3.51 -5.96 10.16
C GLN A 137 -4.03 -5.12 8.97
N GLY A 138 -3.12 -4.50 8.20
CA GLY A 138 -3.48 -3.72 7.01
C GLY A 138 -4.05 -4.56 5.87
N GLY A 139 -3.86 -5.87 5.88
CA GLY A 139 -4.52 -6.82 4.96
C GLY A 139 -5.90 -7.26 5.44
N MET A 140 -6.15 -7.24 6.73
CA MET A 140 -7.43 -7.63 7.35
C MET A 140 -8.37 -6.44 7.57
N MET A 141 -7.89 -5.31 8.12
CA MET A 141 -8.69 -4.13 8.46
C MET A 141 -9.53 -3.58 7.29
N PRO A 142 -9.03 -3.57 6.03
CA PRO A 142 -9.85 -3.14 4.90
C PRO A 142 -11.15 -3.93 4.71
N ARG A 143 -11.23 -5.18 5.18
CA ARG A 143 -12.49 -5.95 5.14
C ARG A 143 -13.57 -5.30 6.00
N TYR A 144 -13.20 -4.66 7.13
CA TYR A 144 -14.15 -3.89 7.94
C TYR A 144 -14.66 -2.66 7.16
N TYR A 145 -13.77 -1.93 6.51
CA TYR A 145 -14.14 -0.82 5.62
C TYR A 145 -15.09 -1.27 4.50
N LEU A 146 -14.78 -2.39 3.84
CA LEU A 146 -15.59 -2.95 2.76
C LEU A 146 -17.00 -3.35 3.23
N LYS A 147 -17.10 -3.98 4.39
CA LYS A 147 -18.37 -4.54 4.92
C LYS A 147 -19.25 -3.49 5.60
N PHE A 148 -18.67 -2.57 6.35
CA PHE A 148 -19.43 -1.73 7.28
C PHE A 148 -19.39 -0.23 6.97
N LEU A 149 -18.42 0.23 6.16
CA LEU A 149 -18.21 1.66 5.89
C LEU A 149 -18.39 2.02 4.40
N GLY A 150 -19.04 1.15 3.63
CA GLY A 150 -19.37 1.42 2.22
C GLY A 150 -18.20 1.30 1.24
N GLY A 151 -17.07 0.73 1.68
CA GLY A 151 -15.87 0.57 0.85
C GLY A 151 -16.06 -0.25 -0.42
N ALA A 152 -17.00 -1.20 -0.44
CA ALA A 152 -17.26 -2.05 -1.61
C ALA A 152 -17.59 -1.24 -2.89
N ALA A 153 -18.19 -0.05 -2.76
CA ALA A 153 -18.46 0.82 -3.90
C ALA A 153 -17.18 1.50 -4.45
N LYS A 154 -16.15 1.66 -3.63
CA LYS A 154 -14.95 2.45 -3.89
C LYS A 154 -13.69 1.61 -4.14
N VAL A 155 -13.71 0.33 -3.80
CA VAL A 155 -12.59 -0.60 -3.93
C VAL A 155 -12.89 -1.63 -5.02
N ASN A 156 -11.90 -1.94 -5.85
CA ASN A 156 -11.98 -2.99 -6.86
C ASN A 156 -11.30 -4.29 -6.39
N ALA A 157 -10.11 -4.18 -5.80
CA ALA A 157 -9.38 -5.34 -5.30
C ALA A 157 -8.75 -5.07 -3.93
N LEU A 158 -8.69 -6.11 -3.11
CA LEU A 158 -7.91 -6.18 -1.88
C LEU A 158 -6.87 -7.30 -2.02
N VAL A 159 -5.60 -6.91 -2.04
CA VAL A 159 -4.46 -7.83 -2.00
C VAL A 159 -3.87 -7.79 -0.60
N ALA A 160 -3.87 -8.90 0.09
CA ALA A 160 -3.48 -9.00 1.49
C ALA A 160 -2.23 -9.89 1.64
N LEU A 161 -1.16 -9.32 2.18
CA LEU A 161 0.11 -9.98 2.47
C LEU A 161 0.10 -10.41 3.94
N ALA A 162 0.14 -11.71 4.21
CA ALA A 162 0.11 -12.29 5.55
C ALA A 162 -0.98 -11.68 6.49
N PRO A 163 -2.25 -11.58 6.07
CA PRO A 163 -3.29 -10.93 6.86
C PRO A 163 -3.77 -11.78 8.02
N ASP A 164 -4.14 -11.18 9.13
CA ASP A 164 -4.78 -11.83 10.27
C ASP A 164 -6.32 -11.93 10.13
N ASN A 165 -6.78 -12.42 8.98
CA ASN A 165 -8.19 -12.44 8.57
C ASN A 165 -9.16 -13.08 9.57
N HIS A 166 -8.72 -14.12 10.28
CA HIS A 166 -9.51 -14.81 11.32
C HIS A 166 -8.81 -14.71 12.70
N GLY A 167 -7.96 -13.68 12.85
CA GLY A 167 -7.17 -13.44 14.04
C GLY A 167 -5.95 -14.35 14.14
N THR A 168 -5.16 -14.09 15.17
CA THR A 168 -3.94 -14.87 15.48
C THR A 168 -3.96 -15.40 16.89
N THR A 169 -3.30 -16.53 17.08
CA THR A 169 -2.98 -17.07 18.41
C THR A 169 -1.63 -16.56 18.93
N LEU A 170 -0.88 -15.81 18.12
CA LEU A 170 0.51 -15.40 18.42
C LEU A 170 1.36 -16.61 18.88
N ASP A 171 1.36 -17.67 18.07
CA ASP A 171 2.03 -18.94 18.34
C ASP A 171 1.62 -19.59 19.70
N GLY A 172 0.32 -19.48 20.01
CA GLY A 172 -0.25 -20.03 21.24
C GLY A 172 -0.13 -19.11 22.45
N LEU A 173 0.48 -17.93 22.35
CA LEU A 173 0.61 -16.97 23.47
C LEU A 173 -0.76 -16.59 24.06
N THR A 174 -1.80 -16.53 23.23
CA THR A 174 -3.16 -16.23 23.67
C THR A 174 -3.72 -17.27 24.66
N ALA A 175 -3.27 -18.52 24.59
CA ALA A 175 -3.72 -19.57 25.49
C ALA A 175 -3.25 -19.35 26.95
N ILE A 176 -2.19 -18.58 27.16
CA ILE A 176 -1.68 -18.28 28.48
C ILE A 176 -2.22 -16.99 29.08
N LEU A 177 -2.84 -16.10 28.29
CA LEU A 177 -3.40 -14.83 28.77
C LEU A 177 -4.34 -14.97 29.99
N PRO A 178 -5.24 -15.99 30.07
CA PRO A 178 -6.12 -16.16 31.22
C PRO A 178 -5.37 -16.40 32.56
N TYR A 179 -4.13 -16.87 32.50
CA TYR A 179 -3.30 -17.11 33.69
C TYR A 179 -2.59 -15.84 34.20
N PHE A 180 -2.69 -14.73 33.46
CA PHE A 180 -2.12 -13.45 33.86
C PHE A 180 -3.25 -12.43 34.14
N PRO A 181 -3.74 -12.32 35.39
CA PRO A 181 -4.81 -11.41 35.74
C PRO A 181 -4.52 -9.97 35.28
N GLY A 182 -5.45 -9.39 34.53
CA GLY A 182 -5.32 -8.04 34.00
C GLY A 182 -4.65 -7.91 32.63
N ALA A 183 -3.97 -8.94 32.10
CA ALA A 183 -3.31 -8.85 30.79
C ALA A 183 -4.29 -8.53 29.65
N ALA A 184 -5.44 -9.20 29.63
CA ALA A 184 -6.46 -8.91 28.61
C ALA A 184 -7.10 -7.51 28.78
N ALA A 185 -7.21 -7.01 30.00
CA ALA A 185 -7.68 -5.64 30.25
C ALA A 185 -6.64 -4.59 29.80
N PHE A 186 -5.36 -4.83 30.10
CA PHE A 186 -4.25 -4.02 29.63
C PHE A 186 -4.22 -3.93 28.10
N LEU A 187 -4.24 -5.07 27.40
CA LEU A 187 -4.25 -5.09 25.95
C LEU A 187 -5.42 -4.27 25.37
N ARG A 188 -6.62 -4.43 25.91
CA ARG A 188 -7.78 -3.65 25.45
C ARG A 188 -7.69 -2.16 25.75
N ALA A 189 -7.08 -1.77 26.86
CA ALA A 189 -6.97 -0.37 27.26
C ALA A 189 -5.82 0.36 26.57
N ASP A 190 -4.68 -0.30 26.45
CA ASP A 190 -3.43 0.36 26.06
C ASP A 190 -2.98 -0.01 24.62
N LEU A 191 -3.42 -1.16 24.10
CA LEU A 191 -3.11 -1.65 22.74
C LEU A 191 -4.36 -2.26 22.08
N PRO A 192 -5.45 -1.48 21.93
CA PRO A 192 -6.73 -2.04 21.44
C PRO A 192 -6.63 -2.67 20.05
N GLY A 193 -5.80 -2.13 19.15
CA GLY A 193 -5.58 -2.72 17.83
C GLY A 193 -4.96 -4.12 17.90
N LEU A 194 -4.10 -4.39 18.88
CA LEU A 194 -3.55 -5.72 19.10
C LEU A 194 -4.61 -6.66 19.73
N ALA A 195 -5.41 -6.14 20.66
CA ALA A 195 -6.50 -6.90 21.25
C ALA A 195 -7.55 -7.34 20.21
N ASP A 196 -7.87 -6.48 19.25
CA ASP A 196 -8.82 -6.75 18.17
C ASP A 196 -8.32 -7.87 17.23
N GLN A 197 -7.01 -8.02 17.06
CA GLN A 197 -6.39 -9.05 16.21
C GLN A 197 -6.38 -10.46 16.84
N LEU A 198 -6.65 -10.58 18.13
CA LEU A 198 -6.63 -11.89 18.78
C LEU A 198 -7.77 -12.77 18.24
N ALA A 199 -7.46 -14.04 18.00
CA ALA A 199 -8.44 -15.04 17.59
C ALA A 199 -9.58 -15.11 18.61
N GLY A 200 -10.82 -14.98 18.12
CA GLY A 200 -12.01 -15.00 18.98
C GLY A 200 -12.32 -13.68 19.68
N SER A 201 -11.62 -12.58 19.40
CA SER A 201 -12.02 -11.25 19.87
C SER A 201 -13.39 -10.84 19.32
N ASP A 202 -14.06 -9.92 20.01
CA ASP A 202 -15.35 -9.40 19.57
C ASP A 202 -15.26 -8.77 18.17
N PHE A 203 -14.16 -8.08 17.88
CA PHE A 203 -13.88 -7.52 16.57
C PHE A 203 -13.79 -8.62 15.48
N GLN A 204 -13.02 -9.69 15.72
CA GLN A 204 -12.90 -10.80 14.77
C GLN A 204 -14.23 -11.53 14.57
N GLN A 205 -15.02 -11.71 15.62
CA GLN A 205 -16.36 -12.30 15.52
C GLN A 205 -17.28 -11.41 14.64
N GLN A 206 -17.29 -10.10 14.87
CA GLN A 206 -18.06 -9.14 14.08
C GLN A 206 -17.59 -9.12 12.62
N LEU A 207 -16.29 -9.04 12.38
CA LEU A 207 -15.71 -8.97 11.04
C LEU A 207 -16.08 -10.19 10.20
N ASN A 208 -16.00 -11.39 10.79
CA ASN A 208 -16.21 -12.64 10.09
C ASN A 208 -17.69 -13.09 10.06
N ALA A 209 -18.58 -12.42 10.81
CA ALA A 209 -20.01 -12.69 10.75
C ALA A 209 -20.57 -12.47 9.33
N GLY A 210 -21.33 -13.45 8.83
CA GLY A 210 -21.96 -13.36 7.50
C GLY A 210 -21.02 -13.64 6.32
N GLY A 211 -19.79 -14.13 6.58
CA GLY A 211 -18.82 -14.52 5.56
C GLY A 211 -17.68 -13.52 5.37
N ASP A 212 -16.70 -13.93 4.58
CA ASP A 212 -15.40 -13.22 4.49
C ASP A 212 -15.39 -12.07 3.48
N THR A 213 -16.27 -12.12 2.48
CA THR A 213 -16.20 -11.24 1.31
C THR A 213 -17.49 -10.43 1.10
N VAL A 214 -17.38 -9.36 0.35
CA VAL A 214 -18.53 -8.60 -0.16
C VAL A 214 -18.56 -8.66 -1.68
N PRO A 215 -19.74 -8.61 -2.31
CA PRO A 215 -19.86 -8.64 -3.77
C PRO A 215 -19.14 -7.47 -4.45
N GLY A 216 -18.55 -7.73 -5.63
CA GLY A 216 -17.96 -6.71 -6.48
C GLY A 216 -16.53 -6.29 -6.10
N VAL A 217 -15.90 -7.00 -5.14
CA VAL A 217 -14.50 -6.86 -4.76
C VAL A 217 -13.76 -8.16 -5.04
N HIS A 218 -12.56 -8.07 -5.59
CA HIS A 218 -11.63 -9.20 -5.79
C HIS A 218 -10.68 -9.29 -4.60
N TYR A 219 -10.43 -10.49 -4.12
CA TYR A 219 -9.58 -10.73 -2.96
C TYR A 219 -8.42 -11.65 -3.35
N THR A 220 -7.20 -11.21 -3.07
CA THR A 220 -6.02 -12.07 -3.16
C THR A 220 -5.33 -12.08 -1.82
N VAL A 221 -5.16 -13.27 -1.23
CA VAL A 221 -4.43 -13.47 0.02
C VAL A 221 -3.13 -14.18 -0.31
N ILE A 222 -2.01 -13.60 0.07
CA ILE A 222 -0.68 -14.16 -0.12
C ILE A 222 -0.10 -14.47 1.25
N SER A 223 0.10 -15.77 1.51
CA SER A 223 0.53 -16.32 2.80
C SER A 223 1.89 -16.99 2.70
N THR A 224 2.56 -17.16 3.82
CA THR A 224 3.76 -18.00 3.95
C THR A 224 3.56 -19.05 5.02
N ILE A 225 4.10 -20.27 4.79
CA ILE A 225 4.08 -21.33 5.81
C ILE A 225 5.02 -21.01 6.99
N TYR A 226 5.89 -20.02 6.82
CA TYR A 226 6.86 -19.58 7.84
C TYR A 226 6.36 -18.40 8.68
N ASP A 227 5.05 -18.09 8.63
CA ASP A 227 4.46 -17.03 9.44
C ASP A 227 4.45 -17.42 10.92
N GLU A 228 5.18 -16.68 11.74
CA GLU A 228 5.29 -16.86 13.18
C GLU A 228 4.43 -15.87 13.98
N VAL A 229 3.84 -14.88 13.29
CA VAL A 229 2.99 -13.86 13.92
C VAL A 229 1.51 -14.20 13.75
N VAL A 230 1.07 -14.48 12.53
CA VAL A 230 -0.32 -14.88 12.25
C VAL A 230 -0.40 -16.41 12.22
N THR A 231 -0.63 -16.99 13.38
CA THR A 231 -0.59 -18.44 13.57
C THR A 231 -1.95 -19.02 13.97
N PRO A 232 -2.28 -20.19 13.41
CA PRO A 232 -1.61 -20.87 12.29
C PRO A 232 -1.81 -20.10 10.98
N TYR A 233 -0.81 -20.10 10.07
CA TYR A 233 -0.87 -19.33 8.81
C TYR A 233 -2.13 -19.62 7.96
N THR A 234 -2.73 -20.77 8.14
CA THR A 234 -3.97 -21.18 7.44
C THR A 234 -5.18 -20.32 7.79
N THR A 235 -5.16 -19.61 8.93
CA THR A 235 -6.22 -18.66 9.32
C THR A 235 -6.22 -17.38 8.48
N GLN A 236 -5.19 -17.16 7.69
CA GLN A 236 -5.10 -16.04 6.75
C GLN A 236 -6.05 -16.19 5.56
N ALA A 237 -6.33 -17.43 5.14
CA ALA A 237 -7.13 -17.72 3.96
C ALA A 237 -8.58 -17.21 4.12
N LEU A 238 -9.12 -16.65 3.04
CA LEU A 238 -10.52 -16.25 2.93
C LEU A 238 -11.32 -17.29 2.16
N SER A 239 -12.63 -17.30 2.37
CA SER A 239 -13.59 -18.11 1.62
C SER A 239 -14.62 -17.21 0.95
N GLY A 240 -15.13 -17.63 -0.21
CA GLY A 240 -16.21 -16.94 -0.89
C GLY A 240 -15.90 -16.55 -2.33
N PRO A 241 -16.86 -15.92 -3.00
CA PRO A 241 -16.67 -15.48 -4.38
C PRO A 241 -15.56 -14.43 -4.52
N GLY A 242 -14.78 -14.53 -5.61
CA GLY A 242 -13.74 -13.56 -5.92
C GLY A 242 -12.47 -13.70 -5.08
N VAL A 243 -12.30 -14.81 -4.34
CA VAL A 243 -11.12 -15.08 -3.52
C VAL A 243 -10.10 -15.92 -4.26
N HIS A 244 -8.84 -15.51 -4.18
CA HIS A 244 -7.66 -16.26 -4.59
C HIS A 244 -6.67 -16.32 -3.42
N ASN A 245 -6.50 -17.51 -2.84
CA ASN A 245 -5.52 -17.75 -1.78
C ASN A 245 -4.24 -18.35 -2.36
N VAL A 246 -3.12 -17.75 -2.06
CA VAL A 246 -1.79 -18.12 -2.53
C VAL A 246 -0.89 -18.41 -1.33
N VAL A 247 -0.15 -19.50 -1.39
CA VAL A 247 0.93 -19.80 -0.43
C VAL A 247 2.25 -19.68 -1.20
N LEU A 248 3.16 -18.82 -0.76
CA LEU A 248 4.42 -18.50 -1.45
C LEU A 248 5.22 -19.76 -1.80
N GLN A 249 5.27 -20.73 -0.89
CA GLN A 249 6.04 -21.96 -1.09
C GLN A 249 5.49 -22.86 -2.20
N ASN A 250 4.22 -22.64 -2.63
CA ASN A 250 3.67 -23.29 -3.82
C ASN A 250 4.18 -22.63 -5.11
N LEU A 251 4.60 -21.37 -5.07
CA LEU A 251 5.17 -20.63 -6.19
C LEU A 251 6.69 -20.77 -6.24
N CYS A 252 7.33 -20.74 -5.06
CA CYS A 252 8.77 -20.91 -4.89
C CYS A 252 9.05 -21.73 -3.61
N PRO A 253 9.29 -23.05 -3.73
CA PRO A 253 9.50 -23.93 -2.58
C PRO A 253 10.71 -23.59 -1.70
N VAL A 254 11.64 -22.80 -2.19
CA VAL A 254 12.84 -22.35 -1.47
C VAL A 254 12.69 -20.96 -0.86
N ASP A 255 11.55 -20.35 -1.01
CA ASP A 255 11.23 -19.09 -0.35
C ASP A 255 11.04 -19.35 1.15
N THR A 256 11.78 -18.61 1.97
CA THR A 256 11.74 -18.68 3.42
C THR A 256 11.27 -17.39 4.08
N SER A 257 10.64 -16.51 3.30
CA SER A 257 10.10 -15.25 3.82
C SER A 257 9.09 -15.53 4.93
N GLU A 258 9.32 -14.89 6.06
CA GLU A 258 8.46 -14.93 7.26
C GLU A 258 7.49 -13.73 7.25
N HIS A 259 6.75 -13.54 8.35
CA HIS A 259 5.68 -12.54 8.45
C HIS A 259 6.10 -11.11 8.06
N VAL A 260 7.28 -10.70 8.51
CA VAL A 260 7.77 -9.33 8.24
C VAL A 260 8.30 -9.22 6.81
N ALA A 261 9.09 -10.20 6.37
CA ALA A 261 9.71 -10.19 5.05
C ALA A 261 8.68 -10.18 3.92
N ILE A 262 7.59 -10.94 4.03
CA ILE A 262 6.53 -11.01 3.00
C ILE A 262 5.92 -9.63 2.72
N GLY A 263 5.80 -8.77 3.72
CA GLY A 263 5.24 -7.43 3.60
C GLY A 263 6.26 -6.35 3.24
N LEU A 264 7.56 -6.55 3.58
CA LEU A 264 8.57 -5.49 3.48
C LEU A 264 9.55 -5.67 2.34
N THR A 265 9.96 -6.91 2.03
CA THR A 265 11.12 -7.13 1.15
C THR A 265 10.94 -8.23 0.12
N ASP A 266 9.93 -9.08 0.26
CA ASP A 266 9.76 -10.25 -0.60
C ASP A 266 9.23 -9.87 -1.99
N ARG A 267 10.13 -9.94 -2.98
CA ARG A 267 9.79 -9.62 -4.36
C ARG A 267 8.94 -10.68 -5.05
N ILE A 268 8.93 -11.93 -4.56
CA ILE A 268 8.03 -12.98 -5.09
C ILE A 268 6.60 -12.64 -4.69
N ALA A 269 6.37 -12.27 -3.43
CA ALA A 269 5.08 -11.77 -2.96
C ALA A 269 4.67 -10.49 -3.70
N PHE A 270 5.58 -9.56 -3.95
CA PHE A 270 5.31 -8.31 -4.67
C PHE A 270 4.96 -8.54 -6.14
N HIS A 271 5.60 -9.51 -6.79
CA HIS A 271 5.26 -9.91 -8.15
C HIS A 271 3.85 -10.50 -8.21
N GLU A 272 3.50 -11.35 -7.27
CA GLU A 272 2.14 -11.91 -7.17
C GLU A 272 1.10 -10.81 -6.84
N ALA A 273 1.43 -9.86 -5.98
CA ALA A 273 0.58 -8.70 -5.72
C ALA A 273 0.37 -7.86 -7.00
N ALA A 274 1.41 -7.63 -7.80
CA ALA A 274 1.29 -6.92 -9.07
C ALA A 274 0.41 -7.67 -10.07
N ASN A 275 0.52 -9.00 -10.14
CA ASN A 275 -0.37 -9.86 -10.94
C ASN A 275 -1.85 -9.72 -10.51
N ALA A 276 -2.09 -9.65 -9.20
CA ALA A 276 -3.44 -9.47 -8.66
C ALA A 276 -4.02 -8.08 -8.97
N LEU A 277 -3.18 -7.05 -9.05
CA LEU A 277 -3.58 -5.69 -9.42
C LEU A 277 -3.87 -5.53 -10.93
N ASP A 278 -3.18 -6.30 -11.77
CA ASP A 278 -3.36 -6.30 -13.24
C ASP A 278 -3.41 -7.74 -13.78
N PRO A 279 -4.51 -8.48 -13.55
CA PRO A 279 -4.62 -9.87 -13.97
C PRO A 279 -4.61 -10.06 -15.49
N SER A 280 -4.88 -9.00 -16.25
CA SER A 280 -4.84 -9.06 -17.73
C SER A 280 -3.42 -9.15 -18.30
N HIS A 281 -2.42 -8.70 -17.54
CA HIS A 281 -0.99 -8.76 -17.90
C HIS A 281 -0.19 -9.63 -16.93
N ALA A 282 -0.87 -10.46 -16.15
CA ALA A 282 -0.21 -11.34 -15.19
C ALA A 282 0.76 -12.30 -15.87
N THR A 283 1.90 -12.50 -15.24
CA THR A 283 2.92 -13.47 -15.68
C THR A 283 3.16 -14.48 -14.55
N PRO A 284 3.58 -15.74 -14.89
CA PRO A 284 3.79 -16.75 -13.86
C PRO A 284 4.77 -16.30 -12.79
N THR A 285 4.33 -16.36 -11.52
CA THR A 285 5.20 -16.11 -10.38
C THR A 285 6.01 -17.36 -10.06
N THR A 286 7.32 -17.21 -9.96
CA THR A 286 8.28 -18.28 -9.65
C THR A 286 9.41 -17.75 -8.78
N CYS A 287 10.34 -18.60 -8.34
CA CYS A 287 11.53 -18.16 -7.61
C CYS A 287 12.36 -17.09 -8.37
N LEU A 288 12.29 -17.07 -9.72
CA LEU A 288 12.98 -16.05 -10.51
C LEU A 288 12.33 -14.65 -10.39
N SER A 289 11.09 -14.57 -9.93
CA SER A 289 10.40 -13.31 -9.69
C SER A 289 11.05 -12.47 -8.58
N ALA A 290 11.92 -13.06 -7.77
CA ALA A 290 12.76 -12.34 -6.81
C ALA A 290 13.70 -11.30 -7.49
N PHE A 291 13.95 -11.43 -8.78
CA PHE A 291 14.85 -10.57 -9.55
C PHE A 291 14.13 -9.62 -10.52
N SER A 292 12.79 -9.60 -10.49
CA SER A 292 11.94 -8.82 -11.42
C SER A 292 11.60 -7.41 -10.90
#